data_0264b0c5de6ccb87496f53dc959f4084
#
_entry.id   0264b0c5de6ccb87496f53dc959f4084
#
_cell.length_a   1.000
_cell.length_b   1.000
_cell.length_c   1.000
_cell.angle_alpha   90.00
_cell.angle_beta   90.00
_cell.angle_gamma   90.00
#
_symmetry.space_group_name_H-M   'P 1'
#
loop_
_entity.id
_entity.type
_entity.pdbx_description
1 polymer ?
#
loop_
_entity_poly.entity_id
_entity_poly.type
_entity_poly.pdbx_seq_one_letter_code
_entity_poly.pdbx_strand_id
1 'polypeptide(L)'
;NEPVSWSVFHSTSNTAKDSHEASGSTYVSLRFLKRFYRDAYARLRAVLRPETVIVFHDGFRLLRWGGWFRRAGMRNVMLDTHQYLIAMEDPLFSGPARRLYLRSRRLPWLYRMLVGASGIAIRSAARRIPVLVGEWCVENQWALHSQNRSAAYRQVSRLQRAAWDVSAGQIYWSYQLARSAKPGSGEGK
;
A
#
# COMPACT_ATOMS: atom_id res chain seq x y z
N ASN A 1 -8.20 -7.10 5.91
CA ASN A 1 -6.75 -7.28 6.00
C ASN A 1 -5.99 -5.95 6.09
N GLU A 2 -6.62 -4.81 5.86
CA GLU A 2 -6.02 -3.47 5.87
C GLU A 2 -6.55 -2.62 7.04
N PRO A 3 -6.08 -2.82 8.27
CA PRO A 3 -6.48 -1.98 9.38
C PRO A 3 -5.93 -0.57 9.20
N VAL A 4 -6.78 0.40 8.91
CA VAL A 4 -6.37 1.79 8.69
C VAL A 4 -6.05 2.45 10.02
N SER A 5 -4.78 2.69 10.29
CA SER A 5 -4.30 3.32 11.53
C SER A 5 -3.95 4.81 11.35
N TRP A 6 -4.37 5.43 10.27
CA TRP A 6 -4.17 6.84 9.98
C TRP A 6 -5.50 7.53 9.67
N SER A 7 -5.90 8.47 10.49
CA SER A 7 -7.18 9.15 10.39
C SER A 7 -7.42 9.88 9.06
N VAL A 8 -6.35 10.33 8.40
CA VAL A 8 -6.44 11.04 7.11
C VAL A 8 -6.93 10.13 5.98
N PHE A 9 -6.65 8.83 6.04
CA PHE A 9 -7.07 7.89 5.00
C PHE A 9 -8.45 7.28 5.27
N HIS A 10 -8.99 7.42 6.47
CA HIS A 10 -10.23 6.78 6.87
C HIS A 10 -11.45 7.24 6.05
N SER A 11 -11.51 8.52 5.70
CA SER A 11 -12.65 9.08 4.96
C SER A 11 -12.63 8.77 3.46
N THR A 12 -11.46 8.44 2.91
CA THR A 12 -11.24 8.25 1.47
C THR A 12 -11.13 6.78 1.07
N SER A 13 -10.74 5.90 2.01
CA SER A 13 -10.50 4.48 1.75
C SER A 13 -11.68 3.58 2.08
N ASN A 14 -12.84 4.13 2.44
CA ASN A 14 -14.02 3.32 2.67
C ASN A 14 -14.62 2.87 1.34
N THR A 15 -14.14 1.74 0.85
CA THR A 15 -14.60 1.09 -0.39
C THR A 15 -15.72 0.08 -0.14
N ALA A 16 -16.27 0.03 1.08
CA ALA A 16 -17.40 -0.83 1.39
C ALA A 16 -18.57 -0.52 0.46
N LYS A 17 -19.04 -1.53 -0.27
CA LYS A 17 -20.16 -1.38 -1.20
C LYS A 17 -21.50 -1.23 -0.46
N ASP A 18 -21.55 -1.62 0.79
CA ASP A 18 -22.70 -1.55 1.67
C ASP A 18 -22.51 -0.40 2.66
N SER A 19 -23.45 0.53 2.68
CA SER A 19 -23.47 1.66 3.61
C SER A 19 -23.58 1.22 5.07
N HIS A 20 -24.20 0.08 5.36
CA HIS A 20 -24.32 -0.48 6.70
C HIS A 20 -22.98 -1.03 7.18
N GLU A 21 -22.27 -1.75 6.33
CA GLU A 21 -20.90 -2.24 6.57
C GLU A 21 -19.92 -1.06 6.79
N ALA A 22 -20.08 -0.02 5.98
CA ALA A 22 -19.29 1.21 6.08
C ALA A 22 -19.56 2.00 7.37
N SER A 23 -20.78 2.01 7.86
CA SER A 23 -21.17 2.80 9.05
C SER A 23 -20.50 2.32 10.33
N GLY A 24 -20.14 1.04 10.40
CA GLY A 24 -19.41 0.45 11.54
C GLY A 24 -17.89 0.57 11.45
N SER A 25 -17.33 0.98 10.30
CA SER A 25 -15.89 1.05 10.13
C SER A 25 -15.31 2.30 10.77
N THR A 26 -14.35 2.11 11.67
CA THR A 26 -13.68 3.19 12.38
C THR A 26 -12.16 3.09 12.24
N TYR A 27 -11.53 4.22 12.41
CA TYR A 27 -10.09 4.29 12.54
C TYR A 27 -9.57 3.39 13.68
N VAL A 28 -8.55 2.59 13.39
CA VAL A 28 -7.90 1.70 14.36
C VAL A 28 -6.65 2.38 14.90
N SER A 29 -6.63 2.70 16.20
CA SER A 29 -5.46 3.33 16.80
C SER A 29 -4.24 2.41 16.74
N LEU A 30 -3.05 2.97 16.50
CA LEU A 30 -1.79 2.20 16.48
C LEU A 30 -1.55 1.49 17.82
N ARG A 31 -2.00 2.07 18.95
CA ARG A 31 -1.91 1.44 20.27
C ARG A 31 -2.77 0.18 20.36
N PHE A 32 -3.99 0.25 19.84
CA PHE A 32 -4.88 -0.92 19.77
C PHE A 32 -4.28 -1.99 18.85
N LEU A 33 -3.83 -1.60 17.67
CA LEU A 33 -3.24 -2.52 16.69
C LEU A 33 -2.01 -3.26 17.26
N LYS A 34 -1.13 -2.53 17.97
CA LYS A 34 0.02 -3.13 18.64
C LYS A 34 -0.39 -4.11 19.76
N ARG A 35 -1.43 -3.82 20.53
CA ARG A 35 -1.95 -4.74 21.53
C ARG A 35 -2.54 -5.98 20.86
N PHE A 36 -3.38 -5.80 19.86
CA PHE A 36 -3.98 -6.88 19.10
C PHE A 36 -2.91 -7.81 18.48
N TYR A 37 -1.88 -7.25 17.87
CA TYR A 37 -0.79 -8.05 17.28
C TYR A 37 0.02 -8.82 18.33
N ARG A 38 0.17 -8.28 19.53
CA ARG A 38 0.81 -9.02 20.63
C ARG A 38 0.00 -10.23 21.05
N ASP A 39 -1.30 -10.05 21.21
CA ASP A 39 -2.22 -11.11 21.61
C ASP A 39 -2.36 -12.16 20.49
N ALA A 40 -2.48 -11.72 19.25
CA ALA A 40 -2.50 -12.61 18.08
C ALA A 40 -1.21 -13.41 17.94
N TYR A 41 -0.04 -12.77 18.11
CA TYR A 41 1.25 -13.46 18.08
C TYR A 41 1.34 -14.56 19.13
N ALA A 42 0.96 -14.26 20.37
CA ALA A 42 1.02 -15.25 21.45
C ALA A 42 0.15 -16.47 21.14
N ARG A 43 -1.08 -16.25 20.67
CA ARG A 43 -2.02 -17.33 20.31
C ARG A 43 -1.53 -18.13 19.11
N LEU A 44 -1.07 -17.47 18.06
CA LEU A 44 -0.58 -18.14 16.86
C LEU A 44 0.70 -18.92 17.15
N ARG A 45 1.62 -18.37 17.96
CA ARG A 45 2.89 -19.04 18.27
C ARG A 45 2.71 -20.28 19.15
N ALA A 46 1.62 -20.37 19.90
CA ALA A 46 1.27 -21.55 20.67
C ALA A 46 0.92 -22.79 19.80
N VAL A 47 0.49 -22.56 18.54
CA VAL A 47 0.02 -23.63 17.64
C VAL A 47 0.87 -23.77 16.37
N LEU A 48 1.58 -22.72 15.99
CA LEU A 48 2.43 -22.73 14.79
C LEU A 48 3.86 -23.20 15.14
N ARG A 49 4.50 -23.86 14.16
CA ARG A 49 5.91 -24.21 14.26
C ARG A 49 6.77 -22.94 14.45
N PRO A 50 7.87 -23.03 15.21
CA PRO A 50 8.71 -21.85 15.52
C PRO A 50 9.24 -21.11 14.28
N GLU A 51 9.53 -21.84 13.21
CA GLU A 51 10.06 -21.31 11.95
C GLU A 51 8.99 -20.63 11.05
N THR A 52 7.71 -20.83 11.34
CA THR A 52 6.62 -20.19 10.58
C THR A 52 6.68 -18.69 10.73
N VAL A 53 6.76 -17.97 9.63
CA VAL A 53 6.73 -16.50 9.61
C VAL A 53 5.30 -16.02 9.80
N ILE A 54 5.09 -15.11 10.77
CA ILE A 54 3.82 -14.44 10.98
C ILE A 54 3.91 -13.06 10.36
N VAL A 55 2.99 -12.75 9.45
CA VAL A 55 2.95 -11.48 8.72
C VAL A 55 1.91 -10.56 9.35
N PHE A 56 2.30 -9.32 9.64
CA PHE A 56 1.43 -8.28 10.19
C PHE A 56 1.39 -7.06 9.29
N HIS A 57 0.21 -6.55 9.00
CA HIS A 57 0.04 -5.35 8.21
C HIS A 57 0.48 -4.09 8.98
N ASP A 58 1.08 -3.13 8.30
CA ASP A 58 1.66 -1.93 8.91
C ASP A 58 0.62 -0.86 9.34
N GLY A 59 -0.65 -1.03 8.96
CA GLY A 59 -1.71 -0.06 9.22
C GLY A 59 -1.46 1.28 8.51
N PHE A 60 -0.75 1.27 7.37
CA PHE A 60 -0.29 2.43 6.62
C PHE A 60 0.63 3.36 7.44
N ARG A 61 1.36 2.78 8.40
CA ARG A 61 2.29 3.51 9.28
C ARG A 61 3.66 2.84 9.36
N LEU A 62 4.19 2.44 8.22
CA LEU A 62 5.38 1.61 8.05
C LEU A 62 6.52 1.99 9.03
N LEU A 63 6.87 3.26 9.12
CA LEU A 63 8.01 3.71 9.94
C LEU A 63 7.74 3.68 11.45
N ARG A 64 6.50 3.45 11.90
CA ARG A 64 6.12 3.40 13.33
C ARG A 64 6.35 2.05 13.99
N TRP A 65 6.77 1.05 13.24
CA TRP A 65 7.01 -0.31 13.73
C TRP A 65 8.46 -0.61 14.06
N GLY A 66 9.37 0.29 13.69
CA GLY A 66 10.81 0.09 13.82
C GLY A 66 11.23 -0.36 15.22
N GLY A 67 11.70 -1.59 15.33
CA GLY A 67 12.17 -2.19 16.57
C GLY A 67 11.07 -2.57 17.57
N TRP A 68 9.78 -2.28 17.31
CA TRP A 68 8.70 -2.64 18.23
C TRP A 68 8.56 -4.16 18.37
N PHE A 69 8.54 -4.90 17.28
CA PHE A 69 8.45 -6.37 17.29
C PHE A 69 9.57 -7.01 18.12
N ARG A 70 10.80 -6.53 17.95
CA ARG A 70 11.94 -7.00 18.73
C ARG A 70 11.79 -6.70 20.23
N ARG A 71 11.38 -5.47 20.59
CA ARG A 71 11.12 -5.10 21.99
C ARG A 71 9.97 -5.88 22.61
N ALA A 72 8.99 -6.30 21.79
CA ALA A 72 7.89 -7.15 22.23
C ALA A 72 8.24 -8.65 22.27
N GLY A 73 9.51 -9.01 22.02
CA GLY A 73 9.97 -10.41 22.07
C GLY A 73 9.50 -11.29 20.91
N MET A 74 8.95 -10.69 19.84
CA MET A 74 8.43 -11.42 18.69
C MET A 74 9.56 -11.84 17.76
N ARG A 75 9.56 -13.12 17.37
CA ARG A 75 10.51 -13.71 16.42
C ARG A 75 9.78 -14.25 15.20
N ASN A 76 10.50 -14.37 14.07
CA ASN A 76 9.96 -14.86 12.81
C ASN A 76 8.67 -14.10 12.42
N VAL A 77 8.77 -12.79 12.41
CA VAL A 77 7.72 -11.87 12.00
C VAL A 77 8.17 -11.04 10.80
N MET A 78 7.23 -10.70 9.95
CA MET A 78 7.42 -9.86 8.78
C MET A 78 6.36 -8.75 8.80
N LEU A 79 6.73 -7.56 8.38
CA LEU A 79 5.81 -6.43 8.27
C LEU A 79 5.34 -6.31 6.84
N ASP A 80 4.04 -6.36 6.65
CA ASP A 80 3.38 -6.17 5.36
C ASP A 80 3.00 -4.70 5.17
N THR A 81 3.25 -4.18 3.98
CA THR A 81 2.86 -2.83 3.58
C THR A 81 2.22 -2.85 2.19
N HIS A 82 1.14 -2.12 2.02
CA HIS A 82 0.44 -1.97 0.75
C HIS A 82 0.79 -0.63 0.11
N GLN A 83 1.21 -0.64 -1.14
CA GLN A 83 1.78 0.51 -1.83
C GLN A 83 0.99 0.84 -3.11
N TYR A 84 -0.10 1.57 -2.94
CA TYR A 84 -0.93 2.03 -4.04
C TYR A 84 -0.64 3.49 -4.39
N LEU A 85 -0.10 3.73 -5.57
CA LEU A 85 0.20 5.10 -6.03
C LEU A 85 -1.05 5.95 -6.09
N ILE A 86 -2.18 5.41 -6.55
CA ILE A 86 -3.42 6.15 -6.68
C ILE A 86 -3.89 6.74 -5.33
N ALA A 87 -3.69 6.02 -4.23
CA ALA A 87 -4.00 6.53 -2.90
C ALA A 87 -3.06 7.65 -2.43
N MET A 88 -1.81 7.64 -2.89
CA MET A 88 -0.84 8.70 -2.61
C MET A 88 -1.07 9.94 -3.48
N GLU A 89 -1.69 9.76 -4.63
CA GLU A 89 -1.96 10.81 -5.61
C GLU A 89 -3.15 11.69 -5.22
N ASP A 90 -4.16 11.13 -4.60
CA ASP A 90 -5.40 11.83 -4.28
C ASP A 90 -5.19 13.17 -3.54
N PRO A 91 -4.34 13.27 -2.50
CA PRO A 91 -4.07 14.55 -1.85
C PRO A 91 -3.32 15.54 -2.75
N LEU A 92 -2.51 15.05 -3.69
CA LEU A 92 -1.66 15.87 -4.57
C LEU A 92 -2.39 16.37 -5.81
N PHE A 93 -3.36 15.56 -6.30
CA PHE A 93 -4.08 15.83 -7.52
C PHE A 93 -5.57 16.19 -7.31
N SER A 94 -5.97 16.44 -6.07
CA SER A 94 -7.29 16.96 -5.76
C SER A 94 -7.38 18.47 -6.03
N GLY A 95 -8.54 18.93 -6.50
CA GLY A 95 -8.79 20.36 -6.71
C GLY A 95 -8.46 20.89 -8.11
N PRO A 96 -8.58 22.23 -8.30
CA PRO A 96 -8.49 22.88 -9.62
C PRO A 96 -7.10 22.76 -10.27
N ALA A 97 -6.05 22.61 -9.49
CA ALA A 97 -4.69 22.43 -9.98
C ALA A 97 -4.45 21.06 -10.66
N ARG A 98 -5.35 20.10 -10.48
CA ARG A 98 -5.24 18.75 -11.04
C ARG A 98 -4.93 18.74 -12.53
N ARG A 99 -5.71 19.51 -13.32
CA ARG A 99 -5.54 19.56 -14.78
C ARG A 99 -4.18 20.10 -15.21
N LEU A 100 -3.65 21.06 -14.45
CA LEU A 100 -2.34 21.65 -14.71
C LEU A 100 -1.22 20.64 -14.44
N TYR A 101 -1.30 19.91 -13.33
CA TYR A 101 -0.33 18.87 -12.98
C TYR A 101 -0.32 17.72 -13.97
N LEU A 102 -1.49 17.21 -14.37
CA LEU A 102 -1.61 16.07 -15.28
C LEU A 102 -1.06 16.37 -16.70
N ARG A 103 -1.03 17.65 -17.09
CA ARG A 103 -0.43 18.11 -18.36
C ARG A 103 1.03 18.52 -18.24
N SER A 104 1.59 18.51 -17.02
CA SER A 104 2.96 18.97 -16.79
C SER A 104 3.98 17.99 -17.34
N ARG A 105 4.98 18.51 -18.07
CA ARG A 105 6.17 17.74 -18.47
C ARG A 105 7.01 17.24 -17.27
N ARG A 106 6.76 17.76 -16.07
CA ARG A 106 7.42 17.36 -14.82
C ARG A 106 6.77 16.14 -14.16
N LEU A 107 5.66 15.67 -14.67
CA LEU A 107 4.90 14.56 -14.10
C LEU A 107 5.76 13.27 -13.91
N PRO A 108 6.59 12.84 -14.90
CA PRO A 108 7.48 11.69 -14.69
C PRO A 108 8.48 11.87 -13.55
N TRP A 109 8.97 13.09 -13.33
CA TRP A 109 9.86 13.41 -12.21
C TRP A 109 9.13 13.31 -10.87
N LEU A 110 7.88 13.81 -10.78
CA LEU A 110 7.05 13.69 -9.59
C LEU A 110 6.84 12.22 -9.18
N TYR A 111 6.55 11.35 -10.15
CA TYR A 111 6.43 9.91 -9.89
C TYR A 111 7.73 9.29 -9.39
N ARG A 112 8.87 9.70 -9.92
CA ARG A 112 10.17 9.27 -9.39
C ARG A 112 10.35 9.67 -7.93
N MET A 113 9.92 10.87 -7.55
CA MET A 113 9.99 11.35 -6.17
C MET A 113 9.06 10.56 -5.25
N LEU A 114 7.80 10.37 -5.65
CA LEU A 114 6.81 9.63 -4.85
C LEU A 114 7.25 8.18 -4.62
N VAL A 115 7.57 7.48 -5.68
CA VAL A 115 8.03 6.08 -5.60
C VAL A 115 9.36 5.99 -4.86
N GLY A 116 10.28 6.94 -5.09
CA GLY A 116 11.56 7.00 -4.38
C GLY A 116 11.38 7.19 -2.87
N ALA A 117 10.46 8.06 -2.45
CA ALA A 117 10.14 8.26 -1.03
C ALA A 117 9.60 6.98 -0.38
N SER A 118 8.70 6.25 -1.06
CA SER A 118 8.24 4.94 -0.60
C SER A 118 9.39 3.94 -0.48
N GLY A 119 10.27 3.86 -1.48
CA GLY A 119 11.44 2.98 -1.44
C GLY A 119 12.40 3.30 -0.29
N ILE A 120 12.60 4.58 0.03
CA ILE A 120 13.41 5.02 1.19
C ILE A 120 12.74 4.57 2.49
N ALA A 121 11.42 4.71 2.61
CA ALA A 121 10.67 4.29 3.79
C ALA A 121 10.75 2.77 3.99
N ILE A 122 10.57 1.98 2.92
CA ILE A 122 10.69 0.52 2.94
C ILE A 122 12.11 0.12 3.34
N ARG A 123 13.14 0.70 2.74
CA ARG A 123 14.55 0.45 3.09
C ARG A 123 14.85 0.77 4.55
N SER A 124 14.31 1.87 5.08
CA SER A 124 14.47 2.26 6.47
C SER A 124 13.83 1.27 7.44
N ALA A 125 12.63 0.78 7.13
CA ALA A 125 11.96 -0.24 7.92
C ALA A 125 12.67 -1.60 7.81
N ALA A 126 13.10 -2.00 6.61
CA ALA A 126 13.76 -3.27 6.32
C ALA A 126 15.08 -3.47 7.06
N ARG A 127 15.74 -2.39 7.49
CA ARG A 127 16.92 -2.48 8.37
C ARG A 127 16.61 -3.05 9.76
N ARG A 128 15.36 -3.12 10.16
CA ARG A 128 14.93 -3.46 11.52
C ARG A 128 14.00 -4.66 11.59
N ILE A 129 13.29 -4.94 10.52
CA ILE A 129 12.35 -6.05 10.37
C ILE A 129 12.22 -6.37 8.88
N PRO A 130 12.11 -7.66 8.47
CA PRO A 130 11.76 -7.98 7.09
C PRO A 130 10.44 -7.30 6.69
N VAL A 131 10.43 -6.67 5.52
CA VAL A 131 9.24 -5.98 4.97
C VAL A 131 8.81 -6.68 3.70
N LEU A 132 7.53 -7.03 3.60
CA LEU A 132 6.85 -7.47 2.40
C LEU A 132 6.08 -6.29 1.81
N VAL A 133 6.17 -6.07 0.51
CA VAL A 133 5.19 -5.23 -0.20
C VAL A 133 4.08 -6.18 -0.65
N GLY A 134 3.10 -6.41 0.23
CA GLY A 134 2.08 -7.45 0.05
C GLY A 134 1.02 -7.11 -0.98
N GLU A 135 0.80 -5.82 -1.23
CA GLU A 135 -0.06 -5.39 -2.32
C GLU A 135 0.48 -4.15 -3.03
N TRP A 136 0.43 -4.17 -4.35
CA TRP A 136 0.70 -3.02 -5.20
C TRP A 136 0.13 -3.22 -6.61
N CYS A 137 -0.15 -2.11 -7.30
CA CYS A 137 -0.51 -2.14 -8.71
C CYS A 137 0.11 -0.97 -9.46
N VAL A 138 0.00 -1.00 -10.79
CA VAL A 138 0.53 0.07 -11.66
C VAL A 138 -0.48 1.18 -11.91
N GLU A 139 -1.66 1.13 -11.34
CA GLU A 139 -2.68 2.15 -11.52
C GLU A 139 -2.18 3.51 -11.02
N ASN A 140 -2.32 4.53 -11.87
CA ASN A 140 -1.86 5.88 -11.57
C ASN A 140 -2.50 6.91 -12.52
N GLN A 141 -2.62 8.14 -12.06
CA GLN A 141 -3.27 9.23 -12.80
C GLN A 141 -2.47 9.62 -14.05
N TRP A 142 -1.15 9.54 -14.02
CA TRP A 142 -0.34 9.84 -15.20
C TRP A 142 -0.66 8.92 -16.38
N ALA A 143 -0.69 7.62 -16.16
CA ALA A 143 -1.01 6.65 -17.20
C ALA A 143 -2.44 6.81 -17.70
N LEU A 144 -3.40 7.05 -16.78
CA LEU A 144 -4.81 7.25 -17.13
C LEU A 144 -5.03 8.46 -18.07
N HIS A 145 -4.22 9.51 -17.94
CA HIS A 145 -4.34 10.74 -18.72
C HIS A 145 -3.26 10.88 -19.81
N SER A 146 -2.40 9.88 -19.98
CA SER A 146 -1.34 9.89 -20.99
C SER A 146 -1.87 9.48 -22.36
N GLN A 147 -1.41 10.15 -23.41
CA GLN A 147 -1.63 9.71 -24.79
C GLN A 147 -0.98 8.34 -25.07
N ASN A 148 0.13 8.04 -24.42
CA ASN A 148 0.78 6.74 -24.51
C ASN A 148 0.71 6.03 -23.14
N ARG A 149 -0.47 5.51 -22.81
CA ARG A 149 -0.75 4.78 -21.56
C ARG A 149 0.24 3.65 -21.30
N SER A 150 0.49 2.83 -22.32
CA SER A 150 1.37 1.67 -22.18
C SER A 150 2.81 2.07 -21.82
N ALA A 151 3.32 3.16 -22.39
CA ALA A 151 4.65 3.66 -22.03
C ALA A 151 4.69 4.19 -20.59
N ALA A 152 3.66 4.93 -20.17
CA ALA A 152 3.53 5.45 -18.81
C ALA A 152 3.44 4.31 -17.78
N TYR A 153 2.58 3.31 -18.02
CA TYR A 153 2.49 2.13 -17.14
C TYR A 153 3.82 1.37 -17.05
N ARG A 154 4.51 1.14 -18.18
CA ARG A 154 5.83 0.49 -18.16
C ARG A 154 6.85 1.28 -17.35
N GLN A 155 6.85 2.60 -17.47
CA GLN A 155 7.78 3.45 -16.73
C GLN A 155 7.49 3.42 -15.23
N VAL A 156 6.22 3.57 -14.81
CA VAL A 156 5.82 3.50 -13.41
C VAL A 156 6.12 2.12 -12.83
N SER A 157 5.79 1.03 -13.52
CA SER A 157 6.09 -0.33 -13.09
C SER A 157 7.59 -0.54 -12.84
N ARG A 158 8.46 -0.05 -13.74
CA ARG A 158 9.92 -0.13 -13.54
C ARG A 158 10.38 0.63 -12.32
N LEU A 159 9.84 1.83 -12.08
CA LEU A 159 10.17 2.64 -10.91
C LEU A 159 9.75 1.94 -9.62
N GLN A 160 8.50 1.43 -9.56
CA GLN A 160 7.96 0.75 -8.40
C GLN A 160 8.77 -0.52 -8.07
N ARG A 161 8.98 -1.39 -9.05
CA ARG A 161 9.75 -2.62 -8.87
C ARG A 161 11.16 -2.34 -8.34
N ALA A 162 11.87 -1.37 -8.95
CA ALA A 162 13.22 -1.01 -8.51
C ALA A 162 13.24 -0.40 -7.10
N ALA A 163 12.24 0.40 -6.74
CA ALA A 163 12.16 1.02 -5.43
C ALA A 163 11.85 0.00 -4.32
N TRP A 164 11.08 -1.04 -4.63
CA TRP A 164 10.65 -2.05 -3.66
C TRP A 164 11.51 -3.32 -3.65
N ASP A 165 12.48 -3.42 -4.52
CA ASP A 165 13.46 -4.53 -4.56
C ASP A 165 14.30 -4.66 -3.27
N VAL A 166 14.24 -3.65 -2.43
CA VAL A 166 14.85 -3.63 -1.08
C VAL A 166 14.00 -4.35 -0.03
N SER A 167 12.78 -4.77 -0.35
CA SER A 167 11.90 -5.56 0.50
C SER A 167 12.25 -7.05 0.44
N ALA A 168 11.69 -7.84 1.35
CA ALA A 168 11.82 -9.29 1.34
C ALA A 168 11.04 -9.96 0.21
N GLY A 169 10.12 -9.23 -0.41
CA GLY A 169 9.32 -9.69 -1.54
C GLY A 169 8.25 -8.68 -1.89
N GLN A 170 7.62 -8.87 -3.05
CA GLN A 170 6.55 -8.01 -3.52
C GLN A 170 5.48 -8.82 -4.25
N ILE A 171 4.20 -8.52 -4.00
CA ILE A 171 3.05 -9.22 -4.56
C ILE A 171 2.22 -8.21 -5.36
N TYR A 172 2.05 -8.48 -6.64
CA TYR A 172 1.24 -7.65 -7.54
C TYR A 172 -0.26 -7.95 -7.36
N TRP A 173 -1.06 -6.93 -7.14
CA TRP A 173 -2.50 -7.01 -7.00
C TRP A 173 -3.20 -6.43 -8.26
N SER A 174 -3.80 -7.19 -9.17
CA SER A 174 -3.87 -8.65 -9.14
C SER A 174 -3.46 -9.16 -10.53
N TYR A 175 -3.02 -10.41 -10.61
CA TYR A 175 -2.57 -11.02 -11.86
C TYR A 175 -3.68 -11.11 -12.91
N GLN A 176 -4.90 -11.42 -12.48
CA GLN A 176 -6.03 -11.60 -13.40
C GLN A 176 -7.30 -10.97 -12.78
N LEU A 177 -7.96 -10.15 -13.58
CA LEU A 177 -9.26 -9.58 -13.24
C LEU A 177 -10.34 -10.23 -14.12
N ALA A 178 -11.49 -10.54 -13.53
CA ALA A 178 -12.65 -10.94 -14.31
C ALA A 178 -13.10 -9.77 -15.19
N ARG A 179 -13.38 -10.05 -16.46
CA ARG A 179 -13.99 -9.05 -17.35
C ARG A 179 -15.36 -8.66 -16.79
N SER A 180 -15.59 -7.37 -16.58
CA SER A 180 -16.90 -6.88 -16.21
C SER A 180 -17.88 -7.14 -17.37
N ALA A 181 -18.97 -7.83 -17.07
CA ALA A 181 -20.06 -8.04 -18.03
C ALA A 181 -20.92 -6.79 -18.26
N LYS A 182 -20.60 -5.64 -17.64
CA LYS A 182 -21.34 -4.40 -17.82
C LYS A 182 -20.97 -3.75 -19.15
N PRO A 183 -21.89 -3.65 -20.12
CA PRO A 183 -21.71 -2.82 -21.31
C PRO A 183 -21.59 -1.37 -20.84
N GLY A 184 -20.47 -0.73 -21.09
CA GLY A 184 -20.26 0.69 -20.79
C GLY A 184 -19.13 1.06 -19.84
N SER A 185 -18.44 0.14 -19.20
CA SER A 185 -17.14 0.45 -18.60
C SER A 185 -16.11 0.55 -19.73
N GLY A 186 -15.86 1.79 -20.17
CA GLY A 186 -15.16 2.13 -21.39
C GLY A 186 -13.89 1.35 -21.68
N GLU A 187 -14.00 0.35 -22.51
CA GLU A 187 -12.91 -0.09 -23.36
C GLU A 187 -12.69 1.01 -24.39
N GLY A 188 -11.87 1.99 -24.05
CA GLY A 188 -11.27 2.86 -25.05
C GLY A 188 -10.36 2.00 -25.92
N LYS A 189 -10.80 1.83 -27.17
CA LYS A 189 -10.01 1.29 -28.28
C LYS A 189 -8.65 1.99 -28.41
#